data_60a334a2a47561e9301f7c5a4e40496e
#
_entry.id   60a334a2a47561e9301f7c5a4e40496e
#
_cell.length_a   1.000
_cell.length_b   1.000
_cell.length_c   1.000
_cell.angle_alpha   90.00
_cell.angle_beta   90.00
_cell.angle_gamma   90.00
#
_symmetry.space_group_name_H-M   'P 1'
#
loop_
_entity.id
_entity.type
_entity.pdbx_description
1 polymer ?
#
loop_
_entity_poly.entity_id
_entity_poly.type
_entity_poly.pdbx_seq_one_letter_code
_entity_poly.pdbx_strand_id
1 'polypeptide(L)'
;KVWIVPPERMKAGKEHRVPLCSRAMDILISIQSNRHETEFVFSGWRTGSGLSNGAMLALMKKIDFGPYTPHGFRSTFRDWAADEAHTFQNETIELALAHTIKNKAEAAYRRGDQMERRRELMATWNAFVEI
;
A
#
# COMPACT_ATOMS: atom_id res chain seq x y z
N LYS A 1 -1.99 12.75 3.86
CA LYS A 1 -1.34 12.13 5.03
C LYS A 1 -0.38 11.02 4.61
N VAL A 2 0.43 10.51 5.54
CA VAL A 2 1.45 9.49 5.26
C VAL A 2 1.36 8.39 6.30
N TRP A 3 1.41 7.15 5.84
CA TRP A 3 1.64 5.98 6.69
C TRP A 3 3.12 5.66 6.71
N ILE A 4 3.70 5.54 7.89
CA ILE A 4 5.11 5.21 8.07
C ILE A 4 5.20 3.75 8.50
N VAL A 5 5.86 2.93 7.69
CA VAL A 5 6.19 1.54 8.01
C VAL A 5 7.62 1.52 8.54
N PRO A 6 7.82 1.20 9.82
CA PRO A 6 9.13 1.28 10.44
C PRO A 6 10.08 0.18 9.91
N PRO A 7 11.42 0.40 10.02
CA PRO A 7 12.44 -0.48 9.43
C PRO A 7 12.32 -1.95 9.84
N GLU A 8 11.96 -2.23 11.07
CA GLU A 8 11.82 -3.59 11.62
C GLU A 8 10.67 -4.38 11.00
N ARG A 9 9.71 -3.69 10.35
CA ARG A 9 8.61 -4.30 9.59
C ARG A 9 8.89 -4.42 8.10
N MET A 10 10.03 -3.90 7.64
CA MET A 10 10.41 -3.91 6.24
C MET A 10 11.48 -4.95 5.95
N LYS A 11 11.28 -5.78 4.92
CA LYS A 11 12.27 -6.78 4.49
C LYS A 11 13.63 -6.17 4.18
N ALA A 12 13.66 -4.95 3.70
CA ALA A 12 14.90 -4.23 3.37
C ALA A 12 15.54 -3.52 4.58
N GLY A 13 14.94 -3.59 5.79
CA GLY A 13 15.45 -2.92 6.99
C GLY A 13 15.50 -1.39 6.88
N LYS A 14 14.68 -0.79 5.99
CA LYS A 14 14.60 0.66 5.80
C LYS A 14 13.15 1.11 5.97
N GLU A 15 12.96 2.25 6.63
CA GLU A 15 11.64 2.89 6.73
C GLU A 15 11.01 3.06 5.35
N HIS A 16 9.71 2.76 5.26
CA HIS A 16 8.94 3.00 4.05
C HIS A 16 7.76 3.91 4.36
N ARG A 17 7.69 5.03 3.64
CA ARG A 17 6.65 6.04 3.77
C ARG A 17 5.64 5.88 2.64
N VAL A 18 4.36 5.70 2.97
CA VAL A 18 3.28 5.50 2.01
C VAL A 18 2.36 6.72 2.01
N PRO A 19 2.28 7.49 0.90
CA PRO A 19 1.29 8.55 0.78
C PRO A 19 -0.11 7.93 0.69
N LEU A 20 -1.01 8.36 1.57
CA LEU A 20 -2.39 7.89 1.60
C LEU A 20 -3.25 8.75 0.69
N CYS A 21 -3.99 8.12 -0.23
CA CYS A 21 -4.98 8.77 -1.08
C CYS A 21 -6.26 9.10 -0.28
N SER A 22 -7.19 9.86 -0.89
CA SER A 22 -8.44 10.30 -0.26
C SER A 22 -9.25 9.10 0.23
N ARG A 23 -9.50 8.12 -0.64
CA ARG A 23 -10.29 6.94 -0.30
C ARG A 23 -9.71 6.13 0.87
N ALA A 24 -8.39 5.96 0.90
CA ALA A 24 -7.71 5.31 2.02
C ALA A 24 -7.92 6.09 3.33
N MET A 25 -7.89 7.42 3.26
CA MET A 25 -8.16 8.28 4.41
C MET A 25 -9.59 8.17 4.90
N ASP A 26 -10.58 8.15 4.00
CA ASP A 26 -12.00 8.03 4.33
C ASP A 26 -12.29 6.69 5.03
N ILE A 27 -11.70 5.60 4.51
CA ILE A 27 -11.79 4.29 5.15
C ILE A 27 -11.19 4.32 6.56
N LEU A 28 -10.00 4.89 6.73
CA LEU A 28 -9.36 4.97 8.05
C LEU A 28 -10.16 5.81 9.05
N ILE A 29 -10.74 6.93 8.60
CA ILE A 29 -11.61 7.79 9.43
C ILE A 29 -12.87 7.03 9.84
N SER A 30 -13.52 6.33 8.91
CA SER A 30 -14.73 5.56 9.20
C SER A 30 -14.49 4.43 10.21
N ILE A 31 -13.33 3.77 10.11
CA ILE A 31 -12.93 2.73 11.06
C ILE A 31 -12.64 3.34 12.43
N GLN A 32 -11.97 4.50 12.47
CA GLN A 32 -11.64 5.18 13.72
C GLN A 32 -12.89 5.52 14.53
N SER A 33 -13.98 5.91 13.88
CA SER A 33 -15.26 6.24 14.52
C SER A 33 -15.92 5.05 15.19
N ASN A 34 -15.65 3.83 14.70
CA ASN A 34 -16.25 2.57 15.19
C ASN A 34 -15.24 1.68 15.95
N ARG A 35 -14.09 2.24 16.31
CA ARG A 35 -12.97 1.47 16.85
C ARG A 35 -13.20 1.14 18.31
N HIS A 36 -13.11 -0.13 18.68
CA HIS A 36 -12.85 -0.54 20.04
C HIS A 36 -11.44 -0.10 20.47
N GLU A 37 -11.21 0.08 21.76
CA GLU A 37 -9.90 0.44 22.32
C GLU A 37 -8.86 -0.67 22.02
N THR A 38 -8.22 -0.59 20.88
CA THR A 38 -7.13 -1.50 20.48
C THR A 38 -5.99 -0.72 19.83
N GLU A 39 -4.78 -1.24 19.93
CA GLU A 39 -3.61 -0.68 19.24
C GLU A 39 -3.65 -0.88 17.71
N PHE A 40 -4.52 -1.77 17.23
CA PHE A 40 -4.60 -2.14 15.81
C PHE A 40 -5.63 -1.31 15.06
N VAL A 41 -5.31 -0.85 13.88
CA VAL A 41 -6.25 -0.19 12.97
C VAL A 41 -7.38 -1.16 12.58
N PHE A 42 -7.02 -2.39 12.27
CA PHE A 42 -7.96 -3.47 11.98
C PHE A 42 -7.91 -4.50 13.10
N SER A 43 -8.95 -4.52 13.91
CA SER A 43 -9.07 -5.47 15.02
C SER A 43 -9.29 -6.89 14.51
N GLY A 44 -8.65 -7.84 15.16
CA GLY A 44 -8.88 -9.26 14.95
C GLY A 44 -10.09 -9.81 15.71
N TRP A 45 -10.33 -11.10 15.57
CA TRP A 45 -11.40 -11.80 16.29
C TRP A 45 -11.21 -11.82 17.81
N ARG A 46 -9.95 -11.93 18.26
CA ARG A 46 -9.63 -11.94 19.70
C ARG A 46 -9.44 -10.52 20.20
N THR A 47 -9.99 -10.22 21.36
CA THR A 47 -9.79 -8.93 22.02
C THR A 47 -8.29 -8.60 22.12
N GLY A 48 -7.92 -7.37 21.76
CA GLY A 48 -6.54 -6.89 21.79
C GLY A 48 -5.62 -7.46 20.69
N SER A 49 -6.15 -8.20 19.70
CA SER A 49 -5.36 -8.68 18.56
C SER A 49 -5.67 -7.94 17.28
N GLY A 50 -4.71 -7.88 16.36
CA GLY A 50 -4.92 -7.46 14.98
C GLY A 50 -5.44 -8.60 14.09
N LEU A 51 -5.73 -8.28 12.84
CA LEU A 51 -6.10 -9.29 11.83
C LEU A 51 -4.97 -10.32 11.66
N SER A 52 -5.37 -11.58 11.49
CA SER A 52 -4.43 -12.65 11.13
C SER A 52 -3.91 -12.47 9.69
N ASN A 53 -2.76 -13.06 9.38
CA ASN A 53 -2.19 -13.03 8.03
C ASN A 53 -3.12 -13.63 6.96
N GLY A 54 -4.02 -14.53 7.34
CA GLY A 54 -4.99 -15.14 6.43
C GLY A 54 -6.33 -14.42 6.31
N ALA A 55 -6.60 -13.40 7.12
CA ALA A 55 -7.90 -12.77 7.24
C ALA A 55 -8.42 -12.20 5.91
N MET A 56 -7.58 -11.49 5.16
CA MET A 56 -7.95 -10.92 3.85
C MET A 56 -8.31 -12.02 2.84
N LEU A 57 -7.51 -13.08 2.75
CA LEU A 57 -7.79 -14.20 1.85
C LEU A 57 -9.07 -14.94 2.26
N ALA A 58 -9.30 -15.12 3.55
CA ALA A 58 -10.52 -15.73 4.06
C ALA A 58 -11.76 -14.88 3.73
N LEU A 59 -11.66 -13.56 3.86
CA LEU A 59 -12.73 -12.64 3.44
C LEU A 59 -13.00 -12.74 1.94
N MET A 60 -11.98 -12.70 1.09
CA MET A 60 -12.12 -12.81 -0.37
C MET A 60 -12.82 -14.11 -0.77
N LYS A 61 -12.48 -15.23 -0.14
CA LYS A 61 -13.17 -16.51 -0.35
C LYS A 61 -14.64 -16.46 0.10
N LYS A 62 -14.91 -15.83 1.24
CA LYS A 62 -16.27 -15.72 1.79
C LYS A 62 -17.20 -14.91 0.90
N ILE A 63 -16.71 -13.87 0.24
CA ILE A 63 -17.48 -13.04 -0.69
C ILE A 63 -17.40 -13.52 -2.14
N ASP A 64 -16.85 -14.72 -2.37
CA ASP A 64 -16.68 -15.33 -3.69
C ASP A 64 -15.94 -14.42 -4.69
N PHE A 65 -14.88 -13.80 -4.22
CA PHE A 65 -14.07 -12.87 -5.02
C PHE A 65 -13.13 -13.61 -6.00
N GLY A 66 -13.55 -14.76 -6.49
CA GLY A 66 -12.84 -15.55 -7.51
C GLY A 66 -11.45 -16.05 -7.07
N PRO A 67 -10.57 -16.34 -8.01
CA PRO A 67 -9.24 -16.89 -7.75
C PRO A 67 -8.22 -15.84 -7.29
N TYR A 68 -8.65 -14.62 -7.02
CA TYR A 68 -7.76 -13.51 -6.69
C TYR A 68 -7.18 -13.62 -5.27
N THR A 69 -6.04 -13.00 -5.07
CA THR A 69 -5.35 -12.98 -3.78
C THR A 69 -5.01 -11.55 -3.36
N PRO A 70 -4.84 -11.27 -2.06
CA PRO A 70 -4.38 -9.95 -1.61
C PRO A 70 -3.06 -9.51 -2.27
N HIS A 71 -2.16 -10.46 -2.54
CA HIS A 71 -0.91 -10.16 -3.25
C HIS A 71 -1.13 -9.79 -4.72
N GLY A 72 -2.18 -10.30 -5.35
CA GLY A 72 -2.54 -9.98 -6.73
C GLY A 72 -2.82 -8.49 -6.96
N PHE A 73 -3.37 -7.78 -5.97
CA PHE A 73 -3.58 -6.33 -6.06
C PHE A 73 -2.28 -5.54 -6.28
N ARG A 74 -1.16 -6.07 -5.79
CA ARG A 74 0.16 -5.48 -6.05
C ARG A 74 0.54 -5.59 -7.53
N SER A 75 0.27 -6.74 -8.15
CA SER A 75 0.46 -6.93 -9.58
C SER A 75 -0.49 -6.04 -10.39
N THR A 76 -1.76 -5.99 -10.02
CA THR A 76 -2.75 -5.10 -10.67
C THR A 76 -2.30 -3.64 -10.68
N PHE A 77 -1.80 -3.13 -9.55
CA PHE A 77 -1.23 -1.77 -9.49
C PHE A 77 -0.04 -1.62 -10.44
N ARG A 78 0.85 -2.61 -10.50
CA ARG A 78 2.04 -2.56 -11.36
C ARG A 78 1.68 -2.61 -12.84
N ASP A 79 0.70 -3.46 -13.21
CA ASP A 79 0.22 -3.59 -14.58
C ASP A 79 -0.50 -2.30 -15.03
N TRP A 80 -1.43 -1.80 -14.21
CA TRP A 80 -2.05 -0.49 -14.45
C TRP A 80 -1.01 0.62 -14.63
N ALA A 81 -0.01 0.65 -13.78
CA ALA A 81 1.01 1.69 -13.86
C ALA A 81 1.86 1.60 -15.14
N ALA A 82 2.04 0.40 -15.68
CA ALA A 82 2.71 0.18 -16.96
C ALA A 82 1.83 0.61 -18.15
N ASP A 83 0.51 0.37 -18.07
CA ASP A 83 -0.42 0.56 -19.16
C ASP A 83 -1.03 1.97 -19.21
N GLU A 84 -1.24 2.62 -18.04
CA GLU A 84 -2.01 3.86 -17.96
C GLU A 84 -1.21 5.04 -17.35
N ALA A 85 -0.20 4.76 -16.53
CA ALA A 85 0.51 5.79 -15.79
C ALA A 85 1.81 6.25 -16.46
N HIS A 86 1.79 6.44 -17.78
CA HIS A 86 2.97 6.75 -18.61
C HIS A 86 3.72 8.03 -18.24
N THR A 87 3.07 8.95 -17.54
CA THR A 87 3.69 10.19 -17.05
C THR A 87 4.62 9.97 -15.87
N PHE A 88 4.54 8.80 -15.20
CA PHE A 88 5.38 8.46 -14.07
C PHE A 88 6.56 7.59 -14.47
N GLN A 89 7.73 7.92 -13.96
CA GLN A 89 8.93 7.11 -14.17
C GLN A 89 8.78 5.75 -13.47
N ASN A 90 9.29 4.70 -14.10
CA ASN A 90 9.27 3.35 -13.52
C ASN A 90 9.85 3.31 -12.10
N GLU A 91 10.86 4.14 -11.82
CA GLU A 91 11.44 4.28 -10.49
C GLU A 91 10.41 4.72 -9.42
N THR A 92 9.53 5.67 -9.74
CA THR A 92 8.47 6.13 -8.83
C THR A 92 7.50 5.00 -8.50
N ILE A 93 7.16 4.18 -9.50
CA ILE A 93 6.28 3.02 -9.36
C ILE A 93 6.93 1.95 -8.47
N GLU A 94 8.19 1.62 -8.72
CA GLU A 94 8.94 0.65 -7.92
C GLU A 94 9.12 1.12 -6.46
N LEU A 95 9.30 2.42 -6.24
CA LEU A 95 9.33 3.01 -4.91
C LEU A 95 7.98 2.91 -4.20
N ALA A 96 6.87 3.14 -4.90
CA ALA A 96 5.54 2.98 -4.32
C ALA A 96 5.28 1.54 -3.86
N LEU A 97 5.84 0.58 -4.58
CA LEU A 97 5.79 -0.85 -4.25
C LEU A 97 6.84 -1.29 -3.21
N ALA A 98 7.65 -0.39 -2.67
CA ALA A 98 8.78 -0.73 -1.79
C ALA A 98 9.73 -1.78 -2.39
N HIS A 99 9.88 -1.80 -3.71
CA HIS A 99 10.84 -2.67 -4.37
C HIS A 99 12.26 -2.12 -4.17
N THR A 100 13.19 -3.02 -3.88
CA THR A 100 14.61 -2.67 -3.86
C THR A 100 15.13 -2.57 -5.28
N ILE A 101 15.78 -1.45 -5.61
CA ILE A 101 16.48 -1.32 -6.88
C ILE A 101 17.73 -2.16 -6.85
N LYS A 102 17.82 -3.09 -7.80
CA LYS A 102 18.96 -4.03 -7.90
C LYS A 102 20.26 -3.35 -8.32
N ASN A 103 20.19 -2.23 -9.02
CA ASN A 103 21.38 -1.50 -9.48
C ASN A 103 21.92 -0.61 -8.36
N LYS A 104 23.08 -1.01 -7.79
CA LYS A 104 23.74 -0.26 -6.70
C LYS A 104 24.20 1.14 -7.12
N ALA A 105 24.59 1.34 -8.38
CA ALA A 105 24.99 2.64 -8.90
C ALA A 105 23.80 3.60 -8.96
N GLU A 106 22.65 3.13 -9.44
CA GLU A 106 21.40 3.87 -9.50
C GLU A 106 20.85 4.20 -8.09
N ALA A 107 21.00 3.27 -7.16
CA ALA A 107 20.62 3.46 -5.75
C ALA A 107 21.50 4.52 -5.06
N ALA A 108 22.78 4.67 -5.42
CA ALA A 108 23.71 5.65 -4.86
C ALA A 108 23.40 7.10 -5.29
N TYR A 109 22.86 7.30 -6.48
CA TYR A 109 22.45 8.62 -6.98
C TYR A 109 21.08 9.08 -6.47
N ARG A 110 20.36 8.21 -5.78
CA ARG A 110 19.00 8.49 -5.30
C ARG A 110 19.04 9.43 -4.10
N ARG A 111 18.57 10.66 -4.30
CA ARG A 111 18.32 11.63 -3.25
C ARG A 111 16.82 11.67 -2.91
N GLY A 112 16.42 10.95 -1.86
CA GLY A 112 15.06 11.00 -1.33
C GLY A 112 14.13 9.88 -1.81
N ASP A 113 12.92 9.88 -1.27
CA ASP A 113 11.88 8.84 -1.46
C ASP A 113 10.82 9.22 -2.50
N GLN A 114 11.02 10.32 -3.22
CA GLN A 114 10.10 10.86 -4.24
C GLN A 114 8.66 11.01 -3.71
N MET A 115 8.49 11.43 -2.45
CA MET A 115 7.20 11.46 -1.76
C MET A 115 6.11 12.18 -2.55
N GLU A 116 6.39 13.35 -3.12
CA GLU A 116 5.38 14.13 -3.86
C GLU A 116 4.97 13.43 -5.17
N ARG A 117 5.91 12.89 -5.93
CA ARG A 117 5.61 12.11 -7.14
C ARG A 117 4.82 10.85 -6.83
N ARG A 118 5.15 10.16 -5.73
CA ARG A 118 4.36 9.02 -5.27
C ARG A 118 2.98 9.41 -4.76
N ARG A 119 2.82 10.62 -4.22
CA ARG A 119 1.51 11.16 -3.84
C ARG A 119 0.62 11.37 -5.07
N GLU A 120 1.18 11.95 -6.13
CA GLU A 120 0.48 12.14 -7.40
C GLU A 120 0.12 10.78 -8.04
N LEU A 121 1.05 9.83 -8.06
CA LEU A 121 0.80 8.47 -8.55
C LEU A 121 -0.35 7.78 -7.79
N MET A 122 -0.36 7.88 -6.46
CA MET A 122 -1.43 7.29 -5.64
C MET A 122 -2.77 8.03 -5.80
N ALA A 123 -2.77 9.33 -6.08
CA ALA A 123 -3.99 10.05 -6.42
C ALA A 123 -4.55 9.62 -7.79
N THR A 124 -3.70 9.41 -8.78
CA THR A 124 -4.08 8.90 -10.10
C THR A 124 -4.62 7.46 -10.01
N TRP A 125 -3.97 6.61 -9.22
CA TRP A 125 -4.47 5.26 -8.92
C TRP A 125 -5.84 5.30 -8.24
N ASN A 126 -6.02 6.17 -7.25
CA ASN A 126 -7.28 6.34 -6.57
C ASN A 126 -8.41 6.72 -7.54
N ALA A 127 -8.18 7.67 -8.43
CA ALA A 127 -9.15 8.06 -9.44
C ALA A 127 -9.49 6.91 -10.40
N PHE A 128 -8.52 6.05 -10.73
CA PHE A 128 -8.75 4.87 -11.57
C PHE A 128 -9.62 3.80 -10.90
N VAL A 129 -9.46 3.56 -9.60
CA VAL A 129 -10.21 2.50 -8.89
C VAL A 129 -11.56 2.96 -8.34
N GLU A 130 -11.86 4.24 -8.36
CA GLU A 130 -13.15 4.83 -7.91
C GLU A 130 -14.20 4.92 -9.04
N ILE A 131 -13.95 4.33 -10.22
CA ILE A 131 -14.88 4.34 -11.35
C ILE A 131 -16.10 3.48 -11.07
#